data_8ac6b5770b5c7c9bd4d140c5f712e17b
#
_entry.id   8ac6b5770b5c7c9bd4d140c5f712e17b
#
_cell.length_a   1.000
_cell.length_b   1.000
_cell.length_c   1.000
_cell.angle_alpha   90.00
_cell.angle_beta   90.00
_cell.angle_gamma   90.00
#
_symmetry.space_group_name_H-M   'P 1'
#
loop_
_entity.id
_entity.type
_entity.pdbx_description
1 polymer ?
#
loop_
_entity_poly.entity_id
_entity_poly.type
_entity_poly.pdbx_seq_one_letter_code
_entity_poly.pdbx_strand_id
1 'polypeptide(L)'
;GKQWDVDFRSFIATAEGVVESTDASVHPLAQYWYNGTGTYLDIPLTTDGCSWNTPNFDGSGVSWTDSGSDSTNHYVTSSYDTTYAPVGGGAWYHSGSDGTLYAVTQSFDTRSSKDLKINAKTVVSLWYSSSLGVNSSASLPNYGFITKWESGVEFNTNTQIQPVMQFYSVDTNTIYPPQLEFKWRDYSSVLTGSAT
;
A
#
# COMPACT_ATOMS: atom_id res chain seq x y z
N GLY A 1 -26.93 -2.48 -11.33
CA GLY A 1 -25.63 -1.88 -11.62
C GLY A 1 -24.57 -2.93 -11.85
N LYS A 2 -23.54 -2.63 -12.63
CA LYS A 2 -22.42 -3.56 -12.85
C LYS A 2 -21.70 -3.82 -11.54
N GLN A 3 -21.52 -5.08 -11.17
CA GLN A 3 -20.65 -5.46 -10.08
C GLN A 3 -19.20 -5.47 -10.57
N TRP A 4 -18.33 -4.83 -9.85
CA TRP A 4 -16.90 -4.78 -10.13
C TRP A 4 -16.09 -5.12 -8.87
N ASP A 5 -14.88 -5.57 -9.09
CA ASP A 5 -13.91 -5.88 -8.05
C ASP A 5 -12.52 -5.42 -8.49
N VAL A 6 -11.62 -5.16 -7.55
CA VAL A 6 -10.25 -4.71 -7.85
C VAL A 6 -9.28 -5.42 -6.95
N ASP A 7 -8.30 -6.06 -7.57
CA ASP A 7 -7.15 -6.61 -6.87
C ASP A 7 -5.91 -5.75 -7.14
N PHE A 8 -5.16 -5.42 -6.10
CA PHE A 8 -3.78 -4.97 -6.22
C PHE A 8 -2.87 -6.17 -6.19
N ARG A 9 -1.95 -6.26 -7.17
CA ARG A 9 -0.99 -7.34 -7.30
C ARG A 9 0.42 -6.77 -7.39
N SER A 10 1.35 -7.40 -6.66
CA SER A 10 2.77 -7.15 -6.79
C SER A 10 3.51 -8.48 -6.80
N PHE A 11 4.41 -8.65 -7.74
CA PHE A 11 5.08 -9.92 -7.98
C PHE A 11 6.41 -9.97 -7.24
N ILE A 12 6.64 -11.07 -6.55
CA ILE A 12 7.85 -11.26 -5.76
C ILE A 12 9.03 -11.58 -6.68
N ALA A 13 10.10 -10.80 -6.54
CA ALA A 13 11.38 -11.07 -7.19
C ALA A 13 12.25 -11.98 -6.32
N THR A 14 12.38 -11.65 -5.03
CA THR A 14 13.10 -12.46 -4.04
C THR A 14 12.42 -12.39 -2.69
N ALA A 15 12.56 -13.45 -1.90
CA ALA A 15 12.12 -13.50 -0.51
C ALA A 15 13.18 -14.24 0.31
N GLU A 16 13.69 -13.59 1.35
CA GLU A 16 14.71 -14.13 2.24
C GLU A 16 14.30 -13.96 3.70
N GLY A 17 14.67 -14.90 4.55
CA GLY A 17 14.43 -14.80 5.99
C GLY A 17 12.97 -14.92 6.44
N VAL A 18 12.05 -15.27 5.55
CA VAL A 18 10.65 -15.55 5.91
C VAL A 18 10.61 -16.95 6.53
N VAL A 19 10.75 -17.05 7.83
CA VAL A 19 10.97 -18.35 8.52
C VAL A 19 9.68 -19.03 8.92
N GLU A 20 8.66 -18.24 9.25
CA GLU A 20 7.32 -18.68 9.65
C GLU A 20 6.29 -17.86 8.89
N SER A 21 5.04 -17.91 9.32
CA SER A 21 4.02 -17.02 8.76
C SER A 21 4.30 -15.60 9.19
N THR A 22 4.54 -14.72 8.22
CA THR A 22 4.77 -13.29 8.44
C THR A 22 3.75 -12.50 7.65
N ASP A 23 3.11 -11.54 8.30
CA ASP A 23 2.05 -10.76 7.71
C ASP A 23 2.59 -9.47 7.08
N ALA A 24 2.28 -9.27 5.81
CA ALA A 24 2.45 -7.99 5.14
C ALA A 24 1.10 -7.30 5.00
N SER A 25 1.06 -6.01 5.34
CA SER A 25 -0.10 -5.17 5.21
C SER A 25 0.08 -4.13 4.12
N VAL A 26 -1.00 -3.85 3.40
CA VAL A 26 -1.06 -2.84 2.35
C VAL A 26 -2.02 -1.76 2.80
N HIS A 27 -1.58 -0.51 2.74
CA HIS A 27 -2.33 0.66 3.17
C HIS A 27 -2.34 1.72 2.07
N PRO A 28 -3.39 2.54 1.92
CA PRO A 28 -3.33 3.72 1.10
C PRO A 28 -2.42 4.77 1.74
N LEU A 29 -1.60 5.42 0.93
CA LEU A 29 -0.71 6.49 1.38
C LEU A 29 -1.51 7.74 1.75
N ALA A 30 -1.10 8.38 2.83
CA ALA A 30 -1.70 9.60 3.35
C ALA A 30 -0.98 10.87 2.90
N GLN A 31 0.23 10.73 2.39
CA GLN A 31 1.05 11.84 1.93
C GLN A 31 1.56 11.57 0.52
N TYR A 32 1.59 12.61 -0.31
CA TYR A 32 2.19 12.55 -1.64
C TYR A 32 3.68 12.26 -1.54
N TRP A 33 4.19 11.49 -2.46
CA TRP A 33 5.59 11.09 -2.52
C TRP A 33 6.14 11.20 -3.94
N TYR A 34 7.46 11.22 -4.07
CA TYR A 34 8.15 11.31 -5.34
C TYR A 34 8.94 10.04 -5.60
N ASN A 35 8.80 9.48 -6.79
CA ASN A 35 9.53 8.29 -7.19
C ASN A 35 11.04 8.55 -7.35
N GLY A 36 11.43 9.81 -7.58
CA GLY A 36 12.79 10.16 -7.94
C GLY A 36 13.03 10.02 -9.45
N THR A 37 14.25 10.34 -9.85
CA THR A 37 14.71 10.26 -11.24
C THR A 37 15.62 9.08 -11.51
N GLY A 38 15.94 8.31 -10.46
CA GLY A 38 16.80 7.13 -10.51
C GLY A 38 16.18 5.95 -11.24
N THR A 39 17.04 5.16 -11.88
CA THR A 39 16.70 3.87 -12.45
C THR A 39 17.52 2.75 -11.80
N TYR A 40 17.15 1.50 -12.02
CA TYR A 40 17.75 0.33 -11.35
C TYR A 40 19.29 0.24 -11.42
N LEU A 41 19.93 0.81 -12.41
CA LEU A 41 21.37 0.78 -12.61
C LEU A 41 21.99 2.16 -12.73
N ASP A 42 21.52 3.12 -11.94
CA ASP A 42 22.04 4.48 -11.98
C ASP A 42 23.53 4.56 -11.68
N ILE A 43 24.25 5.15 -12.63
CA ILE A 43 25.65 5.55 -12.47
C ILE A 43 25.79 6.98 -13.02
N PRO A 44 26.03 8.00 -12.20
CA PRO A 44 26.13 7.97 -10.73
C PRO A 44 24.79 7.71 -10.04
N LEU A 45 24.85 7.20 -8.83
CA LEU A 45 23.66 6.96 -8.00
C LEU A 45 22.90 8.26 -7.77
N THR A 46 21.63 8.29 -8.14
CA THR A 46 20.74 9.40 -7.79
C THR A 46 20.26 9.24 -6.36
N THR A 47 20.10 10.35 -5.66
CA THR A 47 19.68 10.40 -4.24
C THR A 47 18.36 11.11 -4.05
N ASP A 48 17.68 11.46 -5.14
CA ASP A 48 16.35 12.06 -5.11
C ASP A 48 15.24 10.99 -4.96
N GLY A 49 14.04 11.43 -4.66
CA GLY A 49 12.89 10.55 -4.46
C GLY A 49 12.57 10.27 -3.01
N CYS A 50 11.63 9.35 -2.78
CA CYS A 50 11.24 8.99 -1.43
C CYS A 50 12.27 8.09 -0.76
N SER A 51 12.35 8.22 0.55
CA SER A 51 13.19 7.39 1.42
C SER A 51 12.42 6.97 2.66
N TRP A 52 13.06 6.20 3.53
CA TRP A 52 12.49 5.88 4.84
C TRP A 52 12.09 7.14 5.63
N ASN A 53 12.87 8.20 5.54
CA ASN A 53 12.68 9.40 6.35
C ASN A 53 11.85 10.48 5.65
N THR A 54 11.82 10.51 4.34
CA THR A 54 11.25 11.64 3.58
C THR A 54 10.41 11.17 2.40
N PRO A 55 9.28 11.85 2.10
CA PRO A 55 8.48 11.58 0.92
C PRO A 55 9.16 12.06 -0.37
N ASN A 56 10.10 13.00 -0.25
CA ASN A 56 10.94 13.48 -1.32
C ASN A 56 12.27 13.96 -0.73
N PHE A 57 13.36 13.40 -1.20
CA PHE A 57 14.69 13.86 -0.83
C PHE A 57 15.18 14.87 -1.85
N ASP A 58 14.84 16.14 -1.64
CA ASP A 58 15.26 17.29 -2.47
C ASP A 58 16.37 18.12 -1.83
N GLY A 59 16.96 17.62 -0.74
CA GLY A 59 17.94 18.34 0.08
C GLY A 59 17.31 19.21 1.19
N SER A 60 16.01 19.43 1.20
CA SER A 60 15.31 20.20 2.26
C SER A 60 14.83 19.32 3.43
N GLY A 61 14.78 18.01 3.24
CA GLY A 61 14.58 17.05 4.33
C GLY A 61 13.21 17.11 5.00
N VAL A 62 12.14 17.42 4.26
CA VAL A 62 10.78 17.32 4.81
C VAL A 62 10.48 15.87 5.14
N SER A 63 10.30 15.58 6.43
CA SER A 63 9.99 14.24 6.91
C SER A 63 8.56 13.83 6.55
N TRP A 64 8.30 12.54 6.55
CA TRP A 64 6.93 12.04 6.61
C TRP A 64 6.23 12.64 7.82
N THR A 65 5.08 13.25 7.59
CA THR A 65 4.36 13.98 8.63
C THR A 65 2.96 13.44 8.80
N ASP A 66 2.51 13.48 10.04
CA ASP A 66 1.09 13.43 10.34
C ASP A 66 0.48 14.76 9.92
N SER A 67 -0.45 14.76 8.97
CA SER A 67 -1.01 16.01 8.42
C SER A 67 -1.91 16.77 9.39
N GLY A 68 -2.01 16.35 10.63
CA GLY A 68 -2.54 17.12 11.76
C GLY A 68 -4.03 17.46 11.76
N SER A 69 -4.73 17.30 10.66
CA SER A 69 -6.15 17.65 10.57
C SER A 69 -7.09 16.44 10.65
N ASP A 70 -6.58 15.23 10.49
CA ASP A 70 -7.38 13.99 10.55
C ASP A 70 -6.59 12.90 11.27
N SER A 71 -6.09 13.25 12.45
CA SER A 71 -5.17 12.45 13.27
C SER A 71 -5.73 11.10 13.75
N THR A 72 -7.02 10.86 13.60
CA THR A 72 -7.64 9.64 14.09
C THR A 72 -7.46 8.44 13.17
N ASN A 73 -7.17 8.66 11.89
CA ASN A 73 -7.15 7.59 10.89
C ASN A 73 -5.89 7.56 10.02
N HIS A 74 -4.99 8.51 10.26
CA HIS A 74 -3.80 8.76 9.49
C HIS A 74 -2.59 8.61 10.40
N TYR A 75 -1.66 7.78 10.02
CA TYR A 75 -0.53 7.39 10.85
C TYR A 75 0.80 7.62 10.15
N VAL A 76 1.74 8.12 10.90
CA VAL A 76 3.18 7.89 10.68
C VAL A 76 3.66 6.91 11.73
N THR A 77 4.81 6.28 11.54
CA THR A 77 5.32 5.25 12.44
C THR A 77 5.30 5.67 13.90
N SER A 78 5.76 6.88 14.20
CA SER A 78 5.85 7.39 15.58
C SER A 78 4.50 7.65 16.25
N SER A 79 3.43 7.88 15.50
CA SER A 79 2.08 8.07 16.06
C SER A 79 1.30 6.77 16.13
N TYR A 80 1.62 5.80 15.28
CA TYR A 80 0.95 4.50 15.29
C TYR A 80 1.49 3.58 16.38
N ASP A 81 2.79 3.58 16.58
CA ASP A 81 3.43 2.75 17.59
C ASP A 81 4.59 3.48 18.26
N THR A 82 4.30 4.04 19.43
CA THR A 82 5.29 4.76 20.22
C THR A 82 6.39 3.86 20.79
N THR A 83 6.22 2.53 20.72
CA THR A 83 7.20 1.56 21.19
C THR A 83 8.39 1.49 20.23
N TYR A 84 8.18 1.82 18.96
CA TYR A 84 9.15 1.66 17.88
C TYR A 84 9.59 3.00 17.27
N ALA A 85 9.83 4.02 18.08
CA ALA A 85 10.45 5.23 17.54
C ALA A 85 11.85 4.91 16.96
N PRO A 86 12.17 5.33 15.74
CA PRO A 86 12.08 6.69 15.24
C PRO A 86 11.09 6.90 14.12
N VAL A 87 10.78 8.16 13.84
CA VAL A 87 9.94 8.65 12.75
C VAL A 87 10.47 8.17 11.40
N GLY A 88 9.59 7.64 10.57
CA GLY A 88 9.96 7.16 9.23
C GLY A 88 9.01 6.06 8.74
N GLY A 89 9.33 5.48 7.58
CA GLY A 89 8.57 4.36 7.02
C GLY A 89 7.28 4.75 6.28
N GLY A 90 7.06 6.04 6.01
CA GLY A 90 5.89 6.53 5.30
C GLY A 90 4.79 7.10 6.19
N ALA A 91 3.76 7.63 5.55
CA ALA A 91 2.52 8.08 6.18
C ALA A 91 1.34 7.38 5.48
N TRP A 92 0.46 6.73 6.25
CA TRP A 92 -0.60 5.89 5.70
C TRP A 92 -1.90 5.99 6.49
N TYR A 93 -3.01 5.66 5.82
CA TYR A 93 -4.29 5.46 6.48
C TYR A 93 -4.47 3.99 6.91
N HIS A 94 -4.99 3.80 8.10
CA HIS A 94 -5.38 2.48 8.59
C HIS A 94 -6.88 2.23 8.39
N SER A 95 -7.69 3.22 8.73
CA SER A 95 -9.16 3.15 8.64
C SER A 95 -9.76 4.52 8.35
N GLY A 96 -11.01 4.53 7.94
CA GLY A 96 -11.80 5.74 7.81
C GLY A 96 -12.41 6.22 9.15
N SER A 97 -12.91 7.45 9.15
CA SER A 97 -13.62 8.03 10.30
C SER A 97 -14.91 7.28 10.66
N ASP A 98 -15.47 6.53 9.73
CA ASP A 98 -16.61 5.63 9.90
C ASP A 98 -16.23 4.24 10.44
N GLY A 99 -14.94 4.00 10.70
CA GLY A 99 -14.41 2.71 11.14
C GLY A 99 -14.16 1.72 10.01
N THR A 100 -14.38 2.09 8.75
CA THR A 100 -14.06 1.21 7.61
C THR A 100 -12.56 0.98 7.54
N LEU A 101 -12.15 -0.29 7.59
CA LEU A 101 -10.74 -0.67 7.50
C LEU A 101 -10.24 -0.52 6.05
N TYR A 102 -9.15 0.21 5.86
CA TYR A 102 -8.47 0.38 4.58
C TYR A 102 -7.28 -0.55 4.42
N ALA A 103 -6.69 -0.95 5.54
CA ALA A 103 -5.59 -1.91 5.57
C ALA A 103 -6.07 -3.29 5.14
N VAL A 104 -5.31 -3.92 4.26
CA VAL A 104 -5.53 -5.32 3.87
C VAL A 104 -4.24 -6.09 4.12
N THR A 105 -4.34 -7.22 4.79
CA THR A 105 -3.19 -8.05 5.19
C THR A 105 -3.17 -9.35 4.40
N GLN A 106 -1.98 -9.78 4.03
CA GLN A 106 -1.72 -11.10 3.47
C GLN A 106 -0.57 -11.76 4.21
N SER A 107 -0.79 -13.03 4.62
CA SER A 107 0.25 -13.83 5.26
C SER A 107 1.13 -14.51 4.21
N PHE A 108 2.43 -14.50 4.47
CA PHE A 108 3.46 -15.18 3.70
C PHE A 108 4.14 -16.22 4.56
N ASP A 109 4.45 -17.36 3.97
CA ASP A 109 5.23 -18.42 4.59
C ASP A 109 6.25 -18.99 3.60
N THR A 110 7.22 -19.73 4.11
CA THR A 110 8.28 -20.35 3.30
C THR A 110 7.79 -21.44 2.34
N ARG A 111 6.56 -21.89 2.48
CA ARG A 111 5.99 -23.00 1.71
C ARG A 111 5.04 -22.53 0.61
N SER A 112 4.54 -21.32 0.72
CA SER A 112 3.63 -20.74 -0.26
C SER A 112 4.32 -19.60 -1.01
N SER A 113 4.81 -19.90 -2.22
CA SER A 113 5.26 -18.87 -3.17
C SER A 113 4.05 -18.13 -3.74
N LYS A 114 3.43 -17.30 -2.93
CA LYS A 114 2.31 -16.46 -3.38
C LYS A 114 2.80 -15.05 -3.60
N ASP A 115 2.56 -14.52 -4.77
CA ASP A 115 2.67 -13.09 -4.99
C ASP A 115 1.71 -12.32 -4.08
N LEU A 116 2.04 -11.07 -3.80
CA LEU A 116 1.12 -10.20 -3.09
C LEU A 116 -0.12 -9.96 -3.96
N LYS A 117 -1.28 -10.33 -3.42
CA LYS A 117 -2.56 -10.09 -4.06
C LYS A 117 -3.62 -9.80 -3.03
N ILE A 118 -4.08 -8.57 -3.00
CA ILE A 118 -5.08 -8.09 -2.04
C ILE A 118 -6.29 -7.49 -2.76
N ASN A 119 -7.44 -7.57 -2.12
CA ASN A 119 -8.63 -6.86 -2.59
C ASN A 119 -8.51 -5.38 -2.23
N ALA A 120 -8.40 -4.52 -3.23
CA ALA A 120 -8.25 -3.07 -3.09
C ALA A 120 -9.55 -2.30 -3.34
N LYS A 121 -10.68 -2.98 -3.49
CA LYS A 121 -11.96 -2.38 -3.90
C LYS A 121 -12.39 -1.21 -3.02
N THR A 122 -12.30 -1.36 -1.71
CA THR A 122 -12.71 -0.30 -0.78
C THR A 122 -11.93 0.98 -1.03
N VAL A 123 -10.61 0.90 -1.08
CA VAL A 123 -9.73 2.05 -1.27
C VAL A 123 -9.93 2.68 -2.66
N VAL A 124 -9.98 1.87 -3.71
CA VAL A 124 -10.17 2.35 -5.08
C VAL A 124 -11.54 2.99 -5.27
N SER A 125 -12.59 2.47 -4.60
CA SER A 125 -13.92 3.10 -4.61
C SER A 125 -13.91 4.49 -3.98
N LEU A 126 -13.16 4.65 -2.88
CA LEU A 126 -13.01 5.94 -2.19
C LEU A 126 -12.22 6.94 -3.06
N TRP A 127 -11.14 6.51 -3.69
CA TRP A 127 -10.40 7.35 -4.63
C TRP A 127 -11.28 7.82 -5.79
N TYR A 128 -12.07 6.92 -6.34
CA TYR A 128 -13.00 7.26 -7.41
C TYR A 128 -14.08 8.25 -6.95
N SER A 129 -14.68 8.01 -5.80
CA SER A 129 -15.69 8.91 -5.22
C SER A 129 -15.11 10.28 -4.89
N SER A 130 -13.90 10.33 -4.36
CA SER A 130 -13.17 11.59 -4.09
C SER A 130 -12.89 12.37 -5.37
N SER A 131 -12.50 11.70 -6.44
CA SER A 131 -12.22 12.33 -7.73
C SER A 131 -13.47 12.94 -8.38
N LEU A 132 -14.64 12.41 -8.08
CA LEU A 132 -15.93 12.91 -8.56
C LEU A 132 -16.55 13.99 -7.66
N GLY A 133 -15.95 14.27 -6.50
CA GLY A 133 -16.51 15.20 -5.51
C GLY A 133 -17.82 14.71 -4.87
N VAL A 134 -18.13 13.42 -4.95
CA VAL A 134 -19.44 12.86 -4.57
C VAL A 134 -19.56 12.59 -3.06
N ASN A 135 -18.46 12.52 -2.32
CA ASN A 135 -18.49 12.28 -0.87
C ASN A 135 -17.45 13.13 -0.15
N SER A 136 -17.88 14.24 0.41
CA SER A 136 -17.04 15.12 1.20
C SER A 136 -16.60 14.57 2.57
N SER A 137 -17.30 13.56 3.09
CA SER A 137 -17.03 13.01 4.43
C SER A 137 -16.05 11.85 4.46
N ALA A 138 -15.68 11.26 3.31
CA ALA A 138 -14.72 10.16 3.21
C ALA A 138 -13.78 10.40 2.01
N SER A 139 -13.18 11.57 1.98
CA SER A 139 -12.22 11.91 0.91
C SER A 139 -10.88 11.23 1.20
N LEU A 140 -10.52 10.27 0.37
CA LEU A 140 -9.21 9.62 0.42
C LEU A 140 -8.39 10.05 -0.80
N PRO A 141 -7.26 10.74 -0.62
CA PRO A 141 -6.39 11.12 -1.74
C PRO A 141 -5.75 9.88 -2.39
N ASN A 142 -5.62 9.89 -3.70
CA ASN A 142 -4.93 8.82 -4.43
C ASN A 142 -3.43 9.13 -4.52
N TYR A 143 -2.69 8.71 -3.50
CA TYR A 143 -1.23 8.77 -3.48
C TYR A 143 -0.58 7.38 -3.64
N GLY A 144 -1.39 6.37 -3.97
CA GLY A 144 -0.95 4.99 -4.12
C GLY A 144 -1.01 4.19 -2.83
N PHE A 145 -0.29 3.07 -2.84
CA PHE A 145 -0.21 2.13 -1.71
C PHE A 145 1.18 2.08 -1.12
N ILE A 146 1.25 1.79 0.16
CA ILE A 146 2.45 1.33 0.84
C ILE A 146 2.25 -0.12 1.29
N THR A 147 3.26 -0.94 1.07
CA THR A 147 3.33 -2.31 1.60
C THR A 147 4.39 -2.36 2.68
N LYS A 148 4.05 -2.91 3.83
CA LYS A 148 4.96 -3.03 4.96
C LYS A 148 4.71 -4.34 5.70
N TRP A 149 5.69 -4.82 6.44
CA TRP A 149 5.49 -5.89 7.40
C TRP A 149 4.60 -5.42 8.56
N GLU A 150 4.07 -6.35 9.32
CA GLU A 150 3.45 -6.00 10.61
C GLU A 150 4.45 -5.28 11.51
N SER A 151 3.96 -4.41 12.39
CA SER A 151 4.82 -3.50 13.17
C SER A 151 5.87 -4.20 14.02
N GLY A 152 5.57 -5.37 14.55
CA GLY A 152 6.51 -6.18 15.34
C GLY A 152 7.69 -6.72 14.53
N VAL A 153 7.55 -6.81 13.21
CA VAL A 153 8.62 -7.24 12.29
C VAL A 153 9.30 -6.03 11.67
N GLU A 154 8.53 -5.06 11.15
CA GLU A 154 9.02 -3.88 10.44
C GLU A 154 9.96 -3.02 11.30
N PHE A 155 9.62 -2.84 12.57
CA PHE A 155 10.35 -1.96 13.49
C PHE A 155 11.21 -2.71 14.51
N ASN A 156 11.42 -4.00 14.30
CA ASN A 156 12.24 -4.79 15.21
C ASN A 156 13.71 -4.41 15.07
N THR A 157 14.29 -3.85 16.12
CA THR A 157 15.71 -3.45 16.19
C THR A 157 16.64 -4.58 16.65
N ASN A 158 16.11 -5.74 17.00
CA ASN A 158 16.94 -6.88 17.35
C ASN A 158 17.73 -7.38 16.15
N THR A 159 18.97 -7.79 16.38
CA THR A 159 19.92 -8.24 15.35
C THR A 159 19.59 -9.61 14.73
N GLN A 160 18.38 -10.11 14.93
CA GLN A 160 17.91 -11.34 14.29
C GLN A 160 17.67 -11.08 12.80
N ILE A 161 17.68 -12.16 12.02
CA ILE A 161 17.39 -12.10 10.58
C ILE A 161 16.01 -11.51 10.40
N GLN A 162 15.94 -10.35 9.74
CA GLN A 162 14.68 -9.73 9.36
C GLN A 162 14.21 -10.34 8.03
N PRO A 163 12.92 -10.60 7.85
CA PRO A 163 12.39 -11.03 6.56
C PRO A 163 12.55 -9.90 5.54
N VAL A 164 13.09 -10.23 4.39
CA VAL A 164 13.23 -9.32 3.26
C VAL A 164 12.42 -9.86 2.10
N MET A 165 11.56 -9.03 1.54
CA MET A 165 10.80 -9.34 0.35
C MET A 165 10.97 -8.22 -0.66
N GLN A 166 11.43 -8.57 -1.85
CA GLN A 166 11.61 -7.65 -2.96
C GLN A 166 10.56 -7.94 -4.01
N PHE A 167 9.95 -6.89 -4.51
CA PHE A 167 8.97 -6.95 -5.59
C PHE A 167 9.57 -6.35 -6.87
N TYR A 168 9.12 -6.84 -8.01
CA TYR A 168 9.43 -6.19 -9.28
C TYR A 168 8.81 -4.78 -9.31
N SER A 169 9.57 -3.81 -9.80
CA SER A 169 9.10 -2.45 -10.08
C SER A 169 8.82 -2.26 -11.57
N VAL A 170 8.26 -1.12 -11.93
CA VAL A 170 8.05 -0.73 -13.34
C VAL A 170 9.37 -0.56 -14.11
N ASP A 171 10.48 -0.29 -13.39
CA ASP A 171 11.80 -0.02 -13.98
C ASP A 171 12.60 -1.29 -14.23
N THR A 172 12.13 -2.45 -13.79
CA THR A 172 12.88 -3.72 -13.92
C THR A 172 12.78 -4.38 -15.29
N ASN A 173 12.23 -3.74 -16.32
CA ASN A 173 12.09 -4.27 -17.68
C ASN A 173 11.49 -5.69 -17.73
N THR A 174 10.56 -5.99 -16.83
CA THR A 174 9.90 -7.29 -16.73
C THR A 174 8.42 -7.17 -17.11
N ILE A 175 7.79 -8.30 -17.42
CA ILE A 175 6.34 -8.39 -17.65
C ILE A 175 5.54 -8.41 -16.33
N TYR A 176 6.21 -8.28 -15.19
CA TYR A 176 5.62 -8.38 -13.85
C TYR A 176 5.61 -7.06 -13.05
N PRO A 177 5.26 -5.91 -13.64
CA PRO A 177 5.12 -4.69 -12.85
C PRO A 177 3.94 -4.81 -11.86
N PRO A 178 3.90 -3.99 -10.79
CA PRO A 178 2.73 -3.88 -9.95
C PRO A 178 1.48 -3.53 -10.76
N GLN A 179 0.33 -4.13 -10.44
CA GLN A 179 -0.89 -4.03 -11.22
C GLN A 179 -2.11 -3.78 -10.35
N LEU A 180 -3.05 -2.98 -10.88
CA LEU A 180 -4.43 -2.96 -10.43
C LEU A 180 -5.28 -3.73 -11.43
N GLU A 181 -5.78 -4.88 -11.02
CA GLU A 181 -6.59 -5.78 -11.85
C GLU A 181 -8.07 -5.51 -11.61
N PHE A 182 -8.75 -4.88 -12.57
CA PHE A 182 -10.18 -4.63 -12.51
C PHE A 182 -10.96 -5.80 -13.10
N LYS A 183 -11.93 -6.30 -12.34
CA LYS A 183 -12.84 -7.36 -12.75
C LYS A 183 -14.25 -6.85 -12.65
N TRP A 184 -14.99 -6.92 -13.73
CA TRP A 184 -16.42 -6.61 -13.73
C TRP A 184 -17.22 -7.80 -14.23
N ARG A 185 -18.38 -7.98 -13.64
CA ARG A 185 -19.35 -8.97 -14.09
C ARG A 185 -20.48 -8.24 -14.77
N ASP A 186 -20.81 -8.68 -15.97
CA ASP A 186 -22.04 -8.24 -16.60
C ASP A 186 -23.23 -8.77 -15.79
N TYR A 187 -24.25 -7.94 -15.66
CA TYR A 187 -25.48 -8.30 -15.00
C TYR A 187 -26.12 -9.43 -15.82
N SER A 188 -26.18 -10.63 -15.27
CA SER A 188 -27.07 -11.65 -15.82
C SER A 188 -28.48 -11.21 -15.48
N SER A 189 -29.24 -10.77 -16.49
CA SER A 189 -30.67 -10.59 -16.34
C SER A 189 -31.26 -11.96 -16.01
N VAL A 190 -31.66 -12.16 -14.78
CA VAL A 190 -32.56 -13.23 -14.42
C VAL A 190 -33.86 -12.88 -15.13
N LEU A 191 -34.12 -13.55 -16.24
CA LEU A 191 -35.47 -13.54 -16.86
C LEU A 191 -36.40 -14.21 -15.85
N THR A 192 -36.98 -13.42 -14.95
CA THR A 192 -38.17 -13.82 -14.22
C THR A 192 -39.35 -13.76 -15.20
N GLY A 193 -39.34 -14.66 -16.15
CA GLY A 193 -40.52 -14.95 -16.95
C GLY A 193 -41.47 -15.76 -16.10
N SER A 194 -42.44 -15.11 -15.50
CA SER A 194 -43.63 -15.79 -15.02
C SER A 194 -44.37 -16.29 -16.25
N ALA A 195 -44.24 -17.58 -16.57
CA ALA A 195 -45.13 -18.23 -17.51
C ALA A 195 -46.49 -18.36 -16.81
N THR A 196 -47.47 -17.62 -17.28
CA THR A 196 -48.90 -17.87 -17.05
C THR A 196 -49.38 -18.93 -18.01
#